data_25fff2618a714d3b5a171eac635da855
#
_entry.id   25fff2618a714d3b5a171eac635da855
#
_cell.length_a   1.000
_cell.length_b   1.000
_cell.length_c   1.000
_cell.angle_alpha   90.00
_cell.angle_beta   90.00
_cell.angle_gamma   90.00
#
_symmetry.space_group_name_H-M   'P 1'
#
loop_
_entity.id
_entity.type
_entity.pdbx_description
1 polymer ?
#
loop_
_entity_poly.entity_id
_entity_poly.type
_entity_poly.pdbx_seq_one_letter_code
_entity_poly.pdbx_strand_id
1 'polypeptide(L)'
;VTTVSSPILDNNRLDHQRDGLLAWQGWHVRVPTDWSPIKIEGDFDRGFVAMADLDRERIGIRWQQARKNGDPHKLVAAAMINEVGVLAAAEATASNNEHWSAARLYIEPDPPGRDVWIAYSAATGRLVQIVYQAVRRDNVLRDTLVPHVRDTGEAGGATLWAAFWLNVTLPRPMKLNAQRLNVGDLALSFATPAGELLVRQMAAARVALARRPLSAWVTANREPKRYRPVDEPETVTVAGMAGVMQRYTRRRRLVLARWIPRGFVSYCMHDTASDRLTIVRAPDDDLAQQAINGIGQLNAAAVGKDGGP
;
A
#
# COMPACT_ATOMS: atom_id res chain seq x y z
N VAL A 1 -10.63 -28.42 -47.07
CA VAL A 1 -9.78 -28.19 -45.87
C VAL A 1 -9.79 -26.71 -45.61
N THR A 2 -10.62 -26.28 -44.64
CA THR A 2 -10.78 -24.87 -44.28
C THR A 2 -9.85 -24.59 -43.10
N THR A 3 -8.82 -23.82 -43.32
CA THR A 3 -7.87 -23.38 -42.30
C THR A 3 -8.54 -22.30 -41.47
N VAL A 4 -8.88 -22.63 -40.25
CA VAL A 4 -9.36 -21.64 -39.25
C VAL A 4 -8.15 -20.91 -38.68
N SER A 5 -7.96 -19.64 -39.09
CA SER A 5 -7.01 -18.75 -38.46
C SER A 5 -7.53 -18.38 -37.08
N SER A 6 -6.83 -18.80 -36.03
CA SER A 6 -7.04 -18.29 -34.69
C SER A 6 -6.67 -16.81 -34.65
N PRO A 7 -7.50 -15.93 -34.08
CA PRO A 7 -7.13 -14.53 -33.88
C PRO A 7 -6.01 -14.48 -32.84
N ILE A 8 -4.85 -13.97 -33.26
CA ILE A 8 -3.79 -13.55 -32.35
C ILE A 8 -4.38 -12.41 -31.53
N LEU A 9 -4.68 -12.68 -30.27
CA LEU A 9 -5.08 -11.66 -29.31
C LEU A 9 -3.94 -10.67 -29.17
N ASP A 10 -4.19 -9.48 -29.67
CA ASP A 10 -3.31 -8.32 -29.54
C ASP A 10 -3.37 -7.83 -28.06
N ASN A 11 -2.54 -8.44 -27.22
CA ASN A 11 -2.46 -8.19 -25.78
C ASN A 11 -1.75 -6.87 -25.42
N ASN A 12 -1.66 -5.92 -26.34
CA ASN A 12 -0.85 -4.72 -26.19
C ASN A 12 -1.61 -3.45 -25.77
N ARG A 13 -2.88 -3.57 -25.36
CA ARG A 13 -3.57 -2.50 -24.63
C ARG A 13 -3.68 -2.92 -23.16
N LEU A 14 -2.69 -2.56 -22.36
CA LEU A 14 -2.84 -2.45 -20.92
C LEU A 14 -3.97 -1.47 -20.66
N ASP A 15 -5.10 -2.03 -20.26
CA ASP A 15 -6.31 -1.28 -19.96
C ASP A 15 -6.03 -0.45 -18.70
N HIS A 16 -5.76 0.85 -18.87
CA HIS A 16 -5.40 1.80 -17.79
C HIS A 16 -6.41 1.87 -16.63
N GLN A 17 -7.55 1.18 -16.75
CA GLN A 17 -8.58 1.06 -15.70
C GLN A 17 -8.27 0.00 -14.63
N ARG A 18 -7.18 -0.76 -14.74
CA ARG A 18 -6.84 -1.87 -13.85
C ARG A 18 -5.51 -1.74 -13.10
N ASP A 19 -5.01 -0.53 -12.92
CA ASP A 19 -3.78 -0.35 -12.14
C ASP A 19 -4.06 -0.46 -10.64
N GLY A 20 -3.29 -1.32 -9.98
CA GLY A 20 -3.21 -1.39 -8.53
C GLY A 20 -2.39 -0.22 -7.98
N LEU A 21 -2.60 0.12 -6.73
CA LEU A 21 -1.80 1.09 -6.01
C LEU A 21 -1.00 0.39 -4.91
N LEU A 22 0.31 0.61 -4.92
CA LEU A 22 1.18 0.30 -3.80
C LEU A 22 1.63 1.61 -3.16
N ALA A 23 1.30 1.83 -1.89
CA ALA A 23 1.76 2.98 -1.12
C ALA A 23 2.27 2.53 0.24
N TRP A 24 3.49 2.93 0.56
CA TRP A 24 4.19 2.43 1.73
C TRP A 24 5.20 3.43 2.26
N GLN A 25 5.17 3.70 3.57
CA GLN A 25 6.15 4.56 4.22
C GLN A 25 6.36 5.92 3.51
N GLY A 26 5.27 6.52 2.98
CA GLY A 26 5.29 7.85 2.36
C GLY A 26 5.73 7.91 0.90
N TRP A 27 5.95 6.79 0.24
CA TRP A 27 6.06 6.72 -1.23
C TRP A 27 4.91 5.89 -1.80
N HIS A 28 4.60 6.07 -3.08
CA HIS A 28 3.62 5.26 -3.78
C HIS A 28 3.97 5.09 -5.26
N VAL A 29 3.41 4.04 -5.86
CA VAL A 29 3.53 3.71 -7.27
C VAL A 29 2.28 2.99 -7.76
N ARG A 30 1.88 3.22 -9.00
CA ARG A 30 0.90 2.38 -9.69
C ARG A 30 1.59 1.13 -10.23
N VAL A 31 0.95 -0.01 -10.04
CA VAL A 31 1.45 -1.33 -10.47
C VAL A 31 0.32 -2.11 -11.12
N PRO A 32 0.61 -3.04 -12.04
CA PRO A 32 -0.38 -3.97 -12.56
C PRO A 32 -1.14 -4.69 -11.44
N THR A 33 -2.44 -4.90 -11.61
CA THR A 33 -3.31 -5.49 -10.57
C THR A 33 -3.06 -6.97 -10.33
N ASP A 34 -2.42 -7.65 -11.26
CA ASP A 34 -1.99 -9.04 -11.14
C ASP A 34 -0.68 -9.19 -10.35
N TRP A 35 -0.02 -8.08 -9.98
CA TRP A 35 1.17 -8.12 -9.14
C TRP A 35 0.81 -8.03 -7.66
N SER A 36 1.46 -8.89 -6.89
CA SER A 36 1.26 -8.98 -5.45
C SER A 36 2.56 -8.77 -4.70
N PRO A 37 2.56 -8.01 -3.59
CA PRO A 37 3.74 -7.91 -2.74
C PRO A 37 4.01 -9.27 -2.09
N ILE A 38 5.21 -9.82 -2.34
CA ILE A 38 5.67 -11.08 -1.76
C ILE A 38 6.60 -10.85 -0.56
N LYS A 39 7.18 -9.66 -0.47
CA LYS A 39 8.01 -9.23 0.65
C LYS A 39 7.87 -7.74 0.85
N ILE A 40 7.62 -7.30 2.08
CA ILE A 40 7.65 -5.90 2.48
C ILE A 40 8.36 -5.82 3.83
N GLU A 41 9.39 -4.99 3.92
CA GLU A 41 10.14 -4.78 5.15
C GLU A 41 10.70 -3.36 5.23
N GLY A 42 11.06 -2.93 6.42
CA GLY A 42 11.66 -1.63 6.68
C GLY A 42 10.71 -0.61 7.31
N ASP A 43 11.22 0.60 7.43
CA ASP A 43 10.56 1.75 8.02
C ASP A 43 10.59 2.95 7.06
N PHE A 44 10.32 4.16 7.58
CA PHE A 44 10.36 5.37 6.76
C PHE A 44 11.76 5.65 6.19
N ASP A 45 12.81 5.37 6.95
CA ASP A 45 14.18 5.72 6.58
C ASP A 45 14.78 4.76 5.56
N ARG A 46 14.41 3.48 5.64
CA ARG A 46 14.93 2.45 4.74
C ARG A 46 14.00 1.25 4.67
N GLY A 47 13.96 0.64 3.51
CA GLY A 47 13.19 -0.59 3.36
C GLY A 47 13.25 -1.18 1.95
N PHE A 48 12.47 -2.22 1.78
CA PHE A 48 12.40 -3.00 0.56
C PHE A 48 11.00 -3.58 0.37
N VAL A 49 10.53 -3.56 -0.87
CA VAL A 49 9.34 -4.29 -1.33
C VAL A 49 9.72 -5.10 -2.55
N ALA A 50 9.37 -6.38 -2.55
CA ALA A 50 9.37 -7.21 -3.76
C ALA A 50 7.92 -7.50 -4.16
N MET A 51 7.65 -7.41 -5.45
CA MET A 51 6.36 -7.79 -6.03
C MET A 51 6.55 -8.83 -7.11
N ALA A 52 5.61 -9.76 -7.18
CA ALA A 52 5.57 -10.82 -8.16
C ALA A 52 4.21 -10.86 -8.87
N ASP A 53 4.19 -11.34 -10.10
CA ASP A 53 3.00 -11.91 -10.71
C ASP A 53 2.84 -13.38 -10.29
N LEU A 54 2.01 -14.14 -11.01
CA LEU A 54 1.78 -15.56 -10.72
C LEU A 54 3.03 -16.43 -10.95
N ASP A 55 3.95 -15.97 -11.80
CA ASP A 55 5.05 -16.80 -12.28
C ASP A 55 6.39 -16.47 -11.59
N ARG A 56 6.64 -15.18 -11.26
CA ARG A 56 7.95 -14.72 -10.78
C ARG A 56 7.92 -13.35 -10.13
N GLU A 57 9.03 -13.02 -9.47
CA GLU A 57 9.31 -11.64 -9.05
C GLU A 57 9.44 -10.73 -10.26
N ARG A 58 8.76 -9.58 -10.23
CA ARG A 58 8.73 -8.57 -11.28
C ARG A 58 9.51 -7.33 -10.94
N ILE A 59 9.33 -6.82 -9.72
CA ILE A 59 10.04 -5.65 -9.26
C ILE A 59 10.55 -5.80 -7.83
N GLY A 60 11.69 -5.17 -7.59
CA GLY A 60 12.18 -4.82 -6.26
C GLY A 60 12.22 -3.31 -6.13
N ILE A 61 11.60 -2.77 -5.09
CA ILE A 61 11.64 -1.34 -4.75
C ILE A 61 12.40 -1.20 -3.44
N ARG A 62 13.46 -0.40 -3.45
CA ARG A 62 14.25 -0.07 -2.25
C ARG A 62 14.19 1.42 -2.00
N TRP A 63 14.17 1.82 -0.76
CA TRP A 63 14.34 3.21 -0.36
C TRP A 63 15.30 3.30 0.81
N GLN A 64 16.04 4.40 0.86
CA GLN A 64 16.94 4.69 1.97
C GLN A 64 17.18 6.19 2.10
N GLN A 65 17.37 6.66 3.33
CA GLN A 65 17.84 8.00 3.59
C GLN A 65 19.21 8.20 2.98
N ALA A 66 19.34 9.24 2.17
CA ALA A 66 20.64 9.65 1.64
C ALA A 66 21.40 10.47 2.68
N ARG A 67 22.71 10.63 2.46
CA ARG A 67 23.51 11.55 3.29
C ARG A 67 22.99 12.98 3.11
N LYS A 68 22.75 13.67 4.23
CA LYS A 68 22.37 15.08 4.21
C LYS A 68 23.44 15.91 3.47
N ASN A 69 23.00 16.87 2.64
CA ASN A 69 23.83 17.81 1.89
C ASN A 69 24.63 17.22 0.71
N GLY A 70 24.25 16.07 0.18
CA GLY A 70 24.81 15.54 -1.07
C GLY A 70 24.21 16.21 -2.31
N ASP A 71 25.02 16.38 -3.36
CA ASP A 71 24.52 16.74 -4.69
C ASP A 71 23.59 15.62 -5.20
N PRO A 72 22.30 15.90 -5.49
CA PRO A 72 21.33 14.91 -5.96
C PRO A 72 21.81 14.08 -7.16
N HIS A 73 22.44 14.72 -8.13
CA HIS A 73 22.92 14.04 -9.33
C HIS A 73 24.08 13.09 -9.03
N LYS A 74 24.99 13.49 -8.13
CA LYS A 74 26.09 12.61 -7.70
C LYS A 74 25.59 11.44 -6.86
N LEU A 75 24.60 11.64 -6.00
CA LEU A 75 23.99 10.57 -5.21
C LEU A 75 23.34 9.51 -6.11
N VAL A 76 22.53 9.96 -7.09
CA VAL A 76 21.88 9.07 -8.06
C VAL A 76 22.90 8.37 -8.94
N ALA A 77 23.91 9.07 -9.42
CA ALA A 77 24.96 8.47 -10.26
C ALA A 77 25.76 7.40 -9.50
N ALA A 78 26.15 7.67 -8.25
CA ALA A 78 26.85 6.71 -7.42
C ALA A 78 25.99 5.46 -7.11
N ALA A 79 24.70 5.65 -6.84
CA ALA A 79 23.78 4.55 -6.62
C ALA A 79 23.58 3.70 -7.90
N MET A 80 23.52 4.33 -9.07
CA MET A 80 23.43 3.65 -10.37
C MET A 80 24.67 2.81 -10.63
N ILE A 81 25.88 3.37 -10.44
CA ILE A 81 27.15 2.62 -10.56
C ILE A 81 27.16 1.38 -9.65
N ASN A 82 26.71 1.53 -8.42
CA ASN A 82 26.68 0.41 -7.46
C ASN A 82 25.68 -0.69 -7.87
N GLU A 83 24.62 -0.35 -8.58
CA GLU A 83 23.59 -1.32 -8.97
C GLU A 83 23.91 -2.03 -10.30
N VAL A 84 24.33 -1.27 -11.33
CA VAL A 84 24.51 -1.81 -12.68
C VAL A 84 25.97 -1.85 -13.14
N GLY A 85 26.90 -1.30 -12.37
CA GLY A 85 28.31 -1.15 -12.73
C GLY A 85 28.62 0.10 -13.54
N VAL A 86 29.91 0.41 -13.69
CA VAL A 86 30.39 1.67 -14.27
C VAL A 86 29.98 1.83 -15.74
N LEU A 87 30.13 0.78 -16.54
CA LEU A 87 29.83 0.85 -17.99
C LEU A 87 28.34 1.06 -18.24
N ALA A 88 27.50 0.23 -17.66
CA ALA A 88 26.04 0.35 -17.78
C ALA A 88 25.50 1.67 -17.19
N ALA A 89 26.08 2.15 -16.08
CA ALA A 89 25.69 3.43 -15.50
C ALA A 89 26.03 4.63 -16.42
N ALA A 90 27.04 4.53 -17.29
CA ALA A 90 27.37 5.56 -18.29
C ALA A 90 26.28 5.65 -19.37
N GLU A 91 25.62 4.56 -19.70
CA GLU A 91 24.52 4.50 -20.67
C GLU A 91 23.17 4.94 -20.09
N ALA A 92 23.05 5.04 -18.74
CA ALA A 92 21.82 5.44 -18.08
C ALA A 92 21.46 6.89 -18.44
N THR A 93 20.21 7.07 -18.90
CA THR A 93 19.67 8.36 -19.31
C THR A 93 19.08 9.13 -18.12
N ALA A 94 19.06 10.46 -18.19
CA ALA A 94 18.32 11.27 -17.26
C ALA A 94 16.81 10.97 -17.40
N SER A 95 16.15 10.77 -16.28
CA SER A 95 14.69 10.58 -16.23
C SER A 95 14.05 11.85 -15.71
N ASN A 96 13.42 12.61 -16.62
CA ASN A 96 12.76 13.86 -16.25
C ASN A 96 11.40 13.53 -15.59
N ASN A 97 11.35 13.75 -14.28
CA ASN A 97 10.12 13.68 -13.52
C ASN A 97 10.14 14.84 -12.51
N GLU A 98 9.18 15.76 -12.60
CA GLU A 98 9.08 16.96 -11.76
C GLU A 98 9.05 16.71 -10.25
N HIS A 99 8.72 15.48 -9.86
CA HIS A 99 8.65 15.10 -8.43
C HIS A 99 9.99 14.68 -7.83
N TRP A 100 11.05 14.60 -8.66
CA TRP A 100 12.35 14.12 -8.23
C TRP A 100 13.45 15.15 -8.54
N SER A 101 14.33 15.40 -7.57
CA SER A 101 15.42 16.35 -7.71
C SER A 101 16.52 15.85 -8.66
N ALA A 102 16.65 14.55 -8.79
CA ALA A 102 17.48 13.88 -9.79
C ALA A 102 16.95 12.47 -9.99
N ALA A 103 16.98 11.97 -11.22
CA ALA A 103 16.67 10.58 -11.54
C ALA A 103 17.44 10.10 -12.77
N ARG A 104 17.74 8.80 -12.78
CA ARG A 104 18.35 8.09 -13.91
C ARG A 104 17.65 6.78 -14.18
N LEU A 105 17.59 6.41 -15.46
CA LEU A 105 17.01 5.17 -15.96
C LEU A 105 18.03 4.44 -16.82
N TYR A 106 18.29 3.18 -16.47
CA TYR A 106 19.03 2.22 -17.28
C TYR A 106 18.09 1.14 -17.77
N ILE A 107 18.12 0.86 -19.07
CA ILE A 107 17.37 -0.21 -19.71
C ILE A 107 18.37 -1.22 -20.25
N GLU A 108 18.27 -2.46 -19.84
CA GLU A 108 19.12 -3.54 -20.33
C GLU A 108 18.87 -3.78 -21.83
N PRO A 109 19.91 -3.74 -22.68
CA PRO A 109 19.73 -3.87 -24.13
C PRO A 109 19.15 -5.21 -24.56
N ASP A 110 19.57 -6.30 -23.92
CA ASP A 110 19.24 -7.66 -24.27
C ASP A 110 18.44 -8.37 -23.16
N PRO A 111 17.12 -8.55 -23.34
CA PRO A 111 16.31 -9.33 -22.39
C PRO A 111 16.61 -10.86 -22.52
N PRO A 112 16.46 -11.65 -21.43
CA PRO A 112 16.02 -11.19 -20.11
C PRO A 112 17.10 -10.40 -19.39
N GLY A 113 16.71 -9.27 -18.78
CA GLY A 113 17.63 -8.35 -18.14
C GLY A 113 17.00 -7.61 -16.96
N ARG A 114 17.75 -6.65 -16.43
CA ARG A 114 17.35 -5.86 -15.28
C ARG A 114 17.33 -4.37 -15.64
N ASP A 115 16.14 -3.84 -15.84
CA ASP A 115 15.97 -2.41 -15.97
C ASP A 115 16.01 -1.76 -14.60
N VAL A 116 16.71 -0.64 -14.47
CA VAL A 116 16.93 0.02 -13.19
C VAL A 116 16.58 1.50 -13.27
N TRP A 117 15.74 1.95 -12.37
CA TRP A 117 15.48 3.36 -12.15
C TRP A 117 15.88 3.76 -10.74
N ILE A 118 16.60 4.88 -10.62
CA ILE A 118 17.03 5.44 -9.33
C ILE A 118 16.73 6.92 -9.31
N ALA A 119 16.14 7.40 -8.24
CA ALA A 119 15.81 8.80 -8.04
C ALA A 119 16.08 9.27 -6.62
N TYR A 120 16.30 10.57 -6.49
CA TYR A 120 16.47 11.25 -5.22
C TYR A 120 15.39 12.32 -5.04
N SER A 121 14.74 12.31 -3.89
CA SER A 121 13.76 13.31 -3.45
C SER A 121 14.40 14.25 -2.44
N ALA A 122 14.57 15.54 -2.79
CA ALA A 122 15.06 16.54 -1.83
C ALA A 122 14.04 16.82 -0.71
N ALA A 123 12.74 16.62 -0.98
CA ALA A 123 11.69 16.84 0.01
C ALA A 123 11.78 15.87 1.19
N THR A 124 12.19 14.63 0.94
CA THR A 124 12.31 13.59 1.97
C THR A 124 13.75 13.25 2.32
N GLY A 125 14.71 13.62 1.47
CA GLY A 125 16.11 13.21 1.60
C GLY A 125 16.35 11.74 1.23
N ARG A 126 15.41 11.08 0.53
CA ARG A 126 15.51 9.65 0.22
C ARG A 126 15.97 9.38 -1.22
N LEU A 127 16.76 8.33 -1.35
CA LEU A 127 16.96 7.62 -2.62
C LEU A 127 15.90 6.53 -2.72
N VAL A 128 15.22 6.45 -3.85
CA VAL A 128 14.31 5.36 -4.23
C VAL A 128 14.87 4.69 -5.45
N GLN A 129 14.92 3.38 -5.42
CA GLN A 129 15.43 2.52 -6.48
C GLN A 129 14.36 1.51 -6.87
N ILE A 130 14.11 1.37 -8.16
CA ILE A 130 13.26 0.31 -8.72
C ILE A 130 14.13 -0.55 -9.62
N VAL A 131 14.12 -1.86 -9.38
CA VAL A 131 14.72 -2.87 -10.25
C VAL A 131 13.59 -3.69 -10.84
N TYR A 132 13.46 -3.65 -12.15
CA TYR A 132 12.46 -4.40 -12.90
C TYR A 132 13.11 -5.57 -13.62
N GLN A 133 12.52 -6.76 -13.46
CA GLN A 133 12.97 -7.98 -14.16
C GLN A 133 12.31 -8.05 -15.53
N ALA A 134 12.98 -7.51 -16.54
CA ALA A 134 12.52 -7.53 -17.93
C ALA A 134 12.67 -8.95 -18.50
N VAL A 135 11.58 -9.55 -18.92
CA VAL A 135 11.54 -10.89 -19.56
C VAL A 135 11.71 -10.78 -21.06
N ARG A 136 11.19 -9.71 -21.60
CA ARG A 136 11.19 -9.34 -23.02
C ARG A 136 11.38 -7.83 -23.11
N ARG A 137 11.67 -7.31 -24.29
CA ARG A 137 11.62 -5.87 -24.52
C ARG A 137 10.18 -5.38 -24.30
N ASP A 138 9.93 -4.88 -23.12
CA ASP A 138 8.74 -4.11 -22.76
C ASP A 138 9.20 -2.78 -22.16
N ASN A 139 8.30 -1.85 -22.05
CA ASN A 139 8.60 -0.54 -21.51
C ASN A 139 7.91 -0.31 -20.16
N VAL A 140 7.55 -1.39 -19.46
CA VAL A 140 6.75 -1.33 -18.23
C VAL A 140 7.40 -0.42 -17.18
N LEU A 141 8.71 -0.55 -16.94
CA LEU A 141 9.40 0.34 -16.01
C LEU A 141 9.29 1.80 -16.45
N ARG A 142 9.61 2.10 -17.71
CA ARG A 142 9.67 3.48 -18.23
C ARG A 142 8.29 4.10 -18.38
N ASP A 143 7.32 3.37 -18.94
CA ASP A 143 6.06 3.94 -19.39
C ASP A 143 4.92 3.75 -18.37
N THR A 144 5.03 2.78 -17.47
CA THR A 144 4.00 2.48 -16.46
C THR A 144 4.43 2.83 -15.04
N LEU A 145 5.61 2.40 -14.60
CA LEU A 145 6.00 2.56 -13.21
C LEU A 145 6.57 3.96 -12.92
N VAL A 146 7.63 4.35 -13.64
CA VAL A 146 8.36 5.60 -13.39
C VAL A 146 7.48 6.85 -13.43
N PRO A 147 6.54 7.03 -14.38
CA PRO A 147 5.66 8.20 -14.40
C PRO A 147 4.76 8.34 -13.17
N HIS A 148 4.51 7.25 -12.46
CA HIS A 148 3.57 7.20 -11.33
C HIS A 148 4.24 6.98 -9.97
N VAL A 149 5.57 6.93 -9.91
CA VAL A 149 6.29 6.88 -8.64
C VAL A 149 6.29 8.26 -8.02
N ARG A 150 5.88 8.34 -6.76
CA ARG A 150 5.89 9.58 -5.97
C ARG A 150 6.48 9.30 -4.60
N ASP A 151 7.30 10.19 -4.14
CA ASP A 151 7.76 10.24 -2.75
C ASP A 151 7.15 11.49 -2.10
N THR A 152 5.98 11.31 -1.53
CA THR A 152 5.25 12.39 -0.87
C THR A 152 5.75 12.64 0.54
N GLY A 153 6.54 11.69 1.03
CA GLY A 153 7.09 11.76 2.38
C GLY A 153 5.99 12.00 3.39
N GLU A 154 6.28 12.97 4.24
CA GLU A 154 5.36 13.46 5.23
C GLU A 154 4.67 14.78 4.83
N ALA A 155 4.61 15.14 3.57
CA ALA A 155 3.91 16.34 3.13
C ALA A 155 2.40 16.26 3.45
N GLY A 156 1.84 17.35 3.96
CA GLY A 156 0.40 17.45 4.23
C GLY A 156 -0.10 16.80 5.52
N GLY A 157 0.75 16.29 6.40
CA GLY A 157 0.33 15.76 7.71
C GLY A 157 -0.43 14.43 7.69
N ALA A 158 -0.46 13.72 6.54
CA ALA A 158 -1.09 12.42 6.40
C ALA A 158 -0.20 11.46 5.60
N THR A 159 -0.31 10.17 5.88
CA THR A 159 0.42 9.12 5.16
C THR A 159 -0.57 8.17 4.51
N LEU A 160 -0.36 7.94 3.21
CA LEU A 160 -1.09 6.95 2.45
C LEU A 160 -0.46 5.56 2.63
N TRP A 161 -1.32 4.59 2.89
CA TRP A 161 -0.98 3.17 2.96
C TRP A 161 -1.88 2.41 2.00
N ALA A 162 -1.28 1.73 1.04
CA ALA A 162 -2.05 0.93 0.09
C ALA A 162 -1.28 -0.33 -0.28
N ALA A 163 -1.96 -1.46 -0.26
CA ALA A 163 -1.48 -2.74 -0.74
C ALA A 163 -2.68 -3.55 -1.22
N PHE A 164 -2.61 -4.10 -2.41
CA PHE A 164 -3.73 -4.77 -3.06
C PHE A 164 -4.94 -3.82 -3.18
N TRP A 165 -6.06 -4.20 -2.54
CA TRP A 165 -7.28 -3.40 -2.47
C TRP A 165 -7.44 -2.59 -1.17
N LEU A 166 -6.59 -2.83 -0.18
CA LEU A 166 -6.57 -2.02 1.03
C LEU A 166 -5.89 -0.69 0.72
N ASN A 167 -6.60 0.42 0.90
CA ASN A 167 -6.03 1.75 0.91
C ASN A 167 -6.60 2.55 2.08
N VAL A 168 -5.73 3.26 2.76
CA VAL A 168 -6.11 4.15 3.87
C VAL A 168 -5.12 5.30 4.00
N THR A 169 -5.65 6.50 4.15
CA THR A 169 -4.88 7.70 4.48
C THR A 169 -5.01 7.96 5.98
N LEU A 170 -3.88 7.95 6.68
CA LEU A 170 -3.85 8.09 8.13
C LEU A 170 -3.14 9.39 8.54
N PRO A 171 -3.63 10.08 9.60
CA PRO A 171 -2.92 11.22 10.15
C PRO A 171 -1.59 10.80 10.78
N ARG A 172 -0.68 11.73 10.93
CA ARG A 172 0.62 11.53 11.57
C ARG A 172 0.61 11.95 13.04
N PRO A 173 1.60 11.46 13.78
CA PRO A 173 2.58 10.41 13.47
C PRO A 173 2.02 9.02 13.80
N MET A 174 2.04 8.11 12.84
CA MET A 174 1.68 6.71 13.07
C MET A 174 2.78 5.79 12.56
N LYS A 175 3.33 5.00 13.47
CA LYS A 175 4.34 4.00 13.13
C LYS A 175 3.66 2.67 12.86
N LEU A 176 3.92 2.08 11.69
CA LEU A 176 3.49 0.72 11.39
C LEU A 176 4.15 -0.23 12.40
N ASN A 177 3.34 -1.01 13.10
CA ASN A 177 3.75 -1.95 14.14
C ASN A 177 3.73 -3.39 13.63
N ALA A 178 2.71 -3.74 12.83
CA ALA A 178 2.57 -5.05 12.23
C ALA A 178 1.75 -4.98 10.93
N GLN A 179 1.97 -5.96 10.08
CA GLN A 179 1.24 -6.11 8.83
C GLN A 179 0.89 -7.57 8.58
N ARG A 180 -0.24 -7.80 7.91
CA ARG A 180 -0.65 -9.06 7.33
C ARG A 180 -1.14 -8.78 5.92
N LEU A 181 -0.49 -9.35 4.92
CA LEU A 181 -0.79 -9.11 3.51
C LEU A 181 -1.08 -10.44 2.82
N ASN A 182 -2.02 -11.21 3.37
CA ASN A 182 -2.46 -12.46 2.77
C ASN A 182 -3.58 -12.17 1.77
N VAL A 183 -3.61 -12.90 0.67
CA VAL A 183 -4.73 -12.86 -0.27
C VAL A 183 -6.03 -13.14 0.48
N GLY A 184 -6.96 -12.19 0.44
CA GLY A 184 -8.24 -12.29 1.15
C GLY A 184 -8.27 -11.79 2.59
N ASP A 185 -7.13 -11.48 3.23
CA ASP A 185 -7.07 -10.93 4.59
C ASP A 185 -5.89 -9.99 4.74
N LEU A 186 -6.14 -8.70 4.57
CA LEU A 186 -5.16 -7.63 4.67
C LEU A 186 -5.34 -6.89 5.99
N ALA A 187 -4.27 -6.68 6.74
CA ALA A 187 -4.32 -5.93 7.98
C ALA A 187 -3.06 -5.10 8.19
N LEU A 188 -3.24 -3.86 8.60
CA LEU A 188 -2.20 -2.94 9.02
C LEU A 188 -2.47 -2.50 10.45
N SER A 189 -1.47 -2.61 11.31
CA SER A 189 -1.53 -2.21 12.70
C SER A 189 -0.52 -1.11 12.95
N PHE A 190 -0.96 -0.03 13.58
CA PHE A 190 -0.16 1.16 13.84
C PHE A 190 -0.08 1.43 15.34
N ALA A 191 1.12 1.73 15.82
CA ALA A 191 1.32 2.20 17.18
C ALA A 191 0.92 3.68 17.29
N THR A 192 0.10 4.00 18.29
CA THR A 192 -0.29 5.36 18.62
C THR A 192 0.00 5.64 20.11
N PRO A 193 0.08 6.90 20.55
CA PRO A 193 0.26 7.22 21.97
C PRO A 193 -0.85 6.65 22.88
N ALA A 194 -2.07 6.53 22.35
CA ALA A 194 -3.22 6.02 23.09
C ALA A 194 -3.39 4.50 23.03
N GLY A 195 -2.68 3.82 22.11
CA GLY A 195 -2.79 2.37 21.91
C GLY A 195 -2.49 1.95 20.48
N GLU A 196 -3.28 1.05 19.95
CA GLU A 196 -3.12 0.47 18.62
C GLU A 196 -4.29 0.86 17.71
N LEU A 197 -4.00 1.34 16.51
CA LEU A 197 -4.95 1.44 15.41
C LEU A 197 -4.77 0.23 14.49
N LEU A 198 -5.83 -0.53 14.25
CA LEU A 198 -5.88 -1.61 13.28
C LEU A 198 -6.84 -1.25 12.15
N VAL A 199 -6.38 -1.39 10.91
CA VAL A 199 -7.23 -1.38 9.71
C VAL A 199 -7.09 -2.73 9.04
N ARG A 200 -8.20 -3.44 8.86
CA ARG A 200 -8.22 -4.79 8.28
C ARG A 200 -9.32 -4.87 7.22
N GLN A 201 -9.02 -5.49 6.10
CA GLN A 201 -10.01 -5.83 5.07
C GLN A 201 -9.98 -7.33 4.77
N MET A 202 -11.17 -7.93 4.73
CA MET A 202 -11.38 -9.33 4.42
C MET A 202 -12.23 -9.45 3.17
N ALA A 203 -11.79 -10.25 2.20
CA ALA A 203 -12.57 -10.59 1.02
C ALA A 203 -13.67 -11.64 1.34
N ALA A 204 -14.55 -11.85 0.37
CA ALA A 204 -15.64 -12.82 0.45
C ALA A 204 -16.58 -12.59 1.65
N ALA A 205 -16.97 -11.34 1.86
CA ALA A 205 -17.89 -10.93 2.94
C ALA A 205 -19.20 -11.72 2.89
N ARG A 206 -19.78 -11.95 1.71
CA ARG A 206 -21.00 -12.75 1.53
C ARG A 206 -20.85 -14.17 2.05
N VAL A 207 -19.70 -14.78 1.89
CA VAL A 207 -19.43 -16.12 2.45
C VAL A 207 -19.34 -16.07 3.98
N ALA A 208 -18.63 -15.08 4.52
CA ALA A 208 -18.51 -14.89 5.97
C ALA A 208 -19.87 -14.59 6.64
N LEU A 209 -20.75 -13.88 5.94
CA LEU A 209 -22.07 -13.46 6.43
C LEU A 209 -23.23 -14.39 6.00
N ALA A 210 -22.98 -15.44 5.21
CA ALA A 210 -24.03 -16.28 4.62
C ALA A 210 -25.01 -16.89 5.64
N ARG A 211 -24.56 -17.13 6.89
CA ARG A 211 -25.35 -17.79 7.93
C ARG A 211 -25.73 -16.87 9.11
N ARG A 212 -25.32 -15.62 9.08
CA ARG A 212 -25.58 -14.70 10.22
C ARG A 212 -25.44 -13.23 9.80
N PRO A 213 -26.27 -12.33 10.39
CA PRO A 213 -26.13 -10.89 10.14
C PRO A 213 -24.78 -10.38 10.68
N LEU A 214 -24.36 -9.20 10.24
CA LEU A 214 -23.08 -8.60 10.58
C LEU A 214 -22.88 -8.44 12.09
N SER A 215 -23.90 -8.05 12.84
CA SER A 215 -23.86 -7.94 14.32
C SER A 215 -23.56 -9.29 15.00
N ALA A 216 -24.21 -10.35 14.55
CA ALA A 216 -23.95 -11.69 15.06
C ALA A 216 -22.55 -12.20 14.64
N TRP A 217 -22.08 -11.83 13.44
CA TRP A 217 -20.72 -12.15 13.01
C TRP A 217 -19.67 -11.44 13.87
N VAL A 218 -19.83 -10.15 14.17
CA VAL A 218 -18.95 -9.36 15.07
C VAL A 218 -18.93 -10.00 16.46
N THR A 219 -20.09 -10.36 16.99
CA THR A 219 -20.20 -11.05 18.30
C THR A 219 -19.48 -12.40 18.33
N ALA A 220 -19.57 -13.17 17.26
CA ALA A 220 -18.92 -14.49 17.17
C ALA A 220 -17.41 -14.41 16.94
N ASN A 221 -16.94 -13.38 16.22
CA ASN A 221 -15.52 -13.14 15.95
C ASN A 221 -14.91 -12.16 16.96
N ARG A 222 -15.26 -12.36 18.23
CA ARG A 222 -14.83 -11.50 19.33
C ARG A 222 -13.33 -11.37 19.43
N GLU A 223 -12.97 -10.22 19.87
CA GLU A 223 -11.60 -9.81 20.16
C GLU A 223 -10.90 -10.66 21.24
N PRO A 224 -9.57 -10.51 21.37
CA PRO A 224 -8.78 -11.33 22.30
C PRO A 224 -9.40 -11.48 23.67
N LYS A 225 -9.25 -12.64 24.28
CA LYS A 225 -9.81 -13.02 25.60
C LYS A 225 -9.56 -12.01 26.74
N ARG A 226 -8.58 -11.11 26.55
CA ARG A 226 -8.23 -10.03 27.50
C ARG A 226 -9.20 -8.84 27.51
N TYR A 227 -10.12 -8.76 26.53
CA TYR A 227 -11.14 -7.73 26.45
C TYR A 227 -12.54 -8.33 26.58
N ARG A 228 -13.51 -7.51 26.95
CA ARG A 228 -14.94 -7.83 26.94
C ARG A 228 -15.70 -6.70 26.30
N PRO A 229 -16.81 -6.97 25.61
CA PRO A 229 -17.69 -5.91 25.13
C PRO A 229 -18.24 -5.12 26.32
N VAL A 230 -18.49 -3.85 26.13
CA VAL A 230 -19.13 -2.96 27.12
C VAL A 230 -20.64 -3.09 27.00
N ASP A 231 -21.14 -2.98 25.76
CA ASP A 231 -22.55 -2.97 25.41
C ASP A 231 -22.83 -3.94 24.26
N GLU A 232 -24.09 -4.10 23.87
CA GLU A 232 -24.48 -4.82 22.67
C GLU A 232 -23.95 -4.09 21.41
N PRO A 233 -23.68 -4.85 20.31
CA PRO A 233 -23.27 -4.26 19.05
C PRO A 233 -24.31 -3.28 18.51
N GLU A 234 -23.89 -2.06 18.19
CA GLU A 234 -24.74 -1.00 17.66
C GLU A 234 -24.66 -0.98 16.12
N THR A 235 -25.81 -0.95 15.45
CA THR A 235 -25.87 -0.77 14.00
C THR A 235 -25.62 0.70 13.66
N VAL A 236 -24.68 0.94 12.77
CA VAL A 236 -24.27 2.28 12.35
C VAL A 236 -24.18 2.37 10.83
N THR A 237 -24.27 3.60 10.31
CA THR A 237 -23.93 3.90 8.92
C THR A 237 -22.65 4.74 8.91
N VAL A 238 -21.60 4.25 8.30
CA VAL A 238 -20.30 4.91 8.28
C VAL A 238 -19.79 4.98 6.86
N ALA A 239 -19.44 6.18 6.39
CA ALA A 239 -19.03 6.44 5.01
C ALA A 239 -20.02 5.87 3.96
N GLY A 240 -21.33 5.90 4.25
CA GLY A 240 -22.39 5.37 3.39
C GLY A 240 -22.54 3.85 3.40
N MET A 241 -21.73 3.12 4.17
CA MET A 241 -21.80 1.66 4.31
C MET A 241 -22.54 1.26 5.58
N ALA A 242 -23.33 0.17 5.50
CA ALA A 242 -23.90 -0.46 6.67
C ALA A 242 -22.79 -1.08 7.51
N GLY A 243 -22.80 -0.81 8.80
CA GLY A 243 -21.78 -1.26 9.72
C GLY A 243 -22.30 -1.58 11.13
N VAL A 244 -21.41 -2.09 11.94
CA VAL A 244 -21.62 -2.38 13.34
C VAL A 244 -20.47 -1.80 14.14
N MET A 245 -20.79 -1.05 15.19
CA MET A 245 -19.86 -0.53 16.15
C MET A 245 -19.94 -1.32 17.45
N GLN A 246 -18.81 -1.63 18.04
CA GLN A 246 -18.72 -2.32 19.34
C GLN A 246 -17.60 -1.72 20.19
N ARG A 247 -17.92 -1.36 21.43
CA ARG A 247 -16.92 -0.92 22.40
C ARG A 247 -16.44 -2.08 23.25
N TYR A 248 -15.15 -2.05 23.58
CA TYR A 248 -14.49 -3.07 24.38
C TYR A 248 -13.74 -2.44 25.54
N THR A 249 -13.75 -3.14 26.70
CA THR A 249 -12.96 -2.77 27.87
C THR A 249 -12.10 -3.93 28.34
N ARG A 250 -10.98 -3.62 28.97
CA ARG A 250 -10.06 -4.62 29.50
C ARG A 250 -10.68 -5.38 30.67
N ARG A 251 -10.50 -6.67 30.72
CA ARG A 251 -10.87 -7.49 31.89
C ARG A 251 -9.98 -7.15 33.08
N ARG A 252 -10.55 -6.89 34.27
CA ARG A 252 -9.86 -6.38 35.46
C ARG A 252 -8.70 -7.22 35.99
N ARG A 253 -8.57 -8.50 35.62
CA ARG A 253 -7.57 -9.42 36.18
C ARG A 253 -6.11 -9.16 35.74
N LEU A 254 -5.84 -8.18 34.89
CA LEU A 254 -4.51 -7.87 34.39
C LEU A 254 -3.97 -6.57 35.02
N VAL A 255 -3.93 -6.50 36.35
CA VAL A 255 -3.52 -5.32 37.12
C VAL A 255 -2.06 -4.93 36.84
N LEU A 256 -1.19 -5.87 36.47
CA LEU A 256 0.23 -5.61 36.19
C LEU A 256 0.52 -5.09 34.79
N ALA A 257 -0.45 -5.09 33.88
CA ALA A 257 -0.21 -4.68 32.50
C ALA A 257 -0.54 -3.19 32.25
N ARG A 258 0.24 -2.29 32.84
CA ARG A 258 0.16 -0.83 32.59
C ARG A 258 0.22 -0.46 31.10
N TRP A 259 0.82 -1.31 30.28
CA TRP A 259 1.05 -1.11 28.86
C TRP A 259 -0.11 -1.56 27.95
N ILE A 260 -1.12 -2.27 28.49
CA ILE A 260 -2.27 -2.70 27.70
C ILE A 260 -3.32 -1.58 27.72
N PRO A 261 -3.81 -1.10 26.56
CA PRO A 261 -4.88 -0.10 26.50
C PRO A 261 -6.09 -0.50 27.34
N ARG A 262 -6.75 0.51 27.96
CA ARG A 262 -7.91 0.29 28.83
C ARG A 262 -9.13 -0.26 28.07
N GLY A 263 -9.23 0.06 26.80
CA GLY A 263 -10.28 -0.35 25.90
C GLY A 263 -10.00 0.08 24.48
N PHE A 264 -10.93 -0.18 23.60
CA PHE A 264 -10.92 0.27 22.21
C PHE A 264 -12.34 0.26 21.65
N VAL A 265 -12.56 0.99 20.56
CA VAL A 265 -13.76 0.89 19.72
C VAL A 265 -13.42 0.11 18.46
N SER A 266 -14.36 -0.70 17.98
CA SER A 266 -14.22 -1.47 16.74
C SER A 266 -15.43 -1.21 15.84
N TYR A 267 -15.14 -0.82 14.61
CA TYR A 267 -16.11 -0.71 13.54
C TYR A 267 -15.92 -1.86 12.56
N CYS A 268 -17.00 -2.50 12.17
CA CYS A 268 -17.01 -3.51 11.12
C CYS A 268 -18.03 -3.10 10.07
N MET A 269 -17.60 -2.84 8.85
CA MET A 269 -18.40 -2.35 7.74
C MET A 269 -18.43 -3.39 6.62
N HIS A 270 -19.58 -3.53 5.98
CA HIS A 270 -19.75 -4.41 4.82
C HIS A 270 -19.88 -3.57 3.55
N ASP A 271 -18.86 -3.58 2.72
CA ASP A 271 -18.94 -3.06 1.36
C ASP A 271 -19.53 -4.14 0.46
N THR A 272 -20.80 -3.98 0.11
CA THR A 272 -21.54 -4.93 -0.74
C THR A 272 -21.10 -4.88 -2.19
N ALA A 273 -20.56 -3.76 -2.66
CA ALA A 273 -20.10 -3.59 -4.04
C ALA A 273 -18.82 -4.39 -4.30
N SER A 274 -17.88 -4.34 -3.38
CA SER A 274 -16.59 -5.06 -3.49
C SER A 274 -16.58 -6.41 -2.78
N ASP A 275 -17.67 -6.80 -2.11
CA ASP A 275 -17.80 -8.02 -1.29
C ASP A 275 -16.71 -8.13 -0.20
N ARG A 276 -16.52 -7.04 0.56
CA ARG A 276 -15.48 -6.96 1.60
C ARG A 276 -16.03 -6.55 2.96
N LEU A 277 -15.42 -7.12 4.00
CA LEU A 277 -15.56 -6.62 5.37
C LEU A 277 -14.35 -5.75 5.69
N THR A 278 -14.60 -4.51 6.11
CA THR A 278 -13.56 -3.61 6.61
C THR A 278 -13.73 -3.46 8.12
N ILE A 279 -12.67 -3.73 8.86
CA ILE A 279 -12.63 -3.61 10.32
C ILE A 279 -11.63 -2.52 10.67
N VAL A 280 -12.10 -1.51 11.41
CA VAL A 280 -11.26 -0.47 12.00
C VAL A 280 -11.38 -0.58 13.51
N ARG A 281 -10.25 -0.70 14.18
CA ARG A 281 -10.17 -0.70 15.64
C ARG A 281 -9.22 0.39 16.08
N ALA A 282 -9.65 1.22 17.03
CA ALA A 282 -8.85 2.32 17.55
C ALA A 282 -9.04 2.46 19.08
N PRO A 283 -8.08 3.10 19.77
CA PRO A 283 -8.20 3.39 21.19
C PRO A 283 -9.42 4.24 21.55
N ASP A 284 -9.82 5.11 20.63
CA ASP A 284 -10.95 6.04 20.77
C ASP A 284 -11.72 6.17 19.44
N ASP A 285 -12.87 6.82 19.53
CA ASP A 285 -13.81 6.99 18.45
C ASP A 285 -13.30 7.96 17.38
N ASP A 286 -12.66 9.04 17.80
CA ASP A 286 -12.16 10.08 16.90
C ASP A 286 -11.11 9.51 15.93
N LEU A 287 -10.17 8.73 16.45
CA LEU A 287 -9.16 8.07 15.63
C LEU A 287 -9.77 7.01 14.71
N ALA A 288 -10.79 6.27 15.19
CA ALA A 288 -11.51 5.33 14.35
C ALA A 288 -12.18 6.03 13.17
N GLN A 289 -12.89 7.14 13.42
CA GLN A 289 -13.56 7.91 12.38
C GLN A 289 -12.56 8.54 11.39
N GLN A 290 -11.42 9.07 11.87
CA GLN A 290 -10.36 9.56 10.99
C GLN A 290 -9.85 8.46 10.05
N ALA A 291 -9.58 7.26 10.57
CA ALA A 291 -9.13 6.13 9.76
C ALA A 291 -10.20 5.70 8.76
N ILE A 292 -11.48 5.62 9.16
CA ILE A 292 -12.60 5.26 8.29
C ILE A 292 -12.75 6.28 7.16
N ASN A 293 -12.71 7.57 7.48
CA ASN A 293 -12.79 8.65 6.49
C ASN A 293 -11.60 8.64 5.52
N GLY A 294 -10.45 8.10 5.95
CA GLY A 294 -9.27 7.92 5.10
C GLY A 294 -9.34 6.70 4.18
N ILE A 295 -10.29 5.77 4.40
CA ILE A 295 -10.43 4.58 3.55
C ILE A 295 -11.07 4.97 2.21
N GLY A 296 -10.42 4.61 1.12
CA GLY A 296 -10.98 4.80 -0.23
C GLY A 296 -10.94 6.23 -0.78
N GLN A 297 -10.42 7.22 -0.05
CA GLN A 297 -10.38 8.63 -0.53
C GLN A 297 -9.61 8.83 -1.84
N LEU A 298 -8.73 7.92 -2.22
CA LEU A 298 -7.97 8.00 -3.47
C LEU A 298 -8.82 7.82 -4.72
N ASN A 299 -9.92 7.10 -4.65
CA ASN A 299 -10.80 6.93 -5.80
C ASN A 299 -11.45 8.25 -6.25
N ALA A 300 -11.63 9.21 -5.34
CA ALA A 300 -12.21 10.51 -5.64
C ALA A 300 -11.18 11.54 -6.14
N ALA A 301 -9.95 11.51 -5.63
CA ALA A 301 -8.92 12.49 -5.97
C ALA A 301 -8.11 12.13 -7.24
N ALA A 302 -7.96 10.84 -7.54
CA ALA A 302 -7.26 10.37 -8.73
C ALA A 302 -8.11 10.49 -10.01
N VAL A 303 -9.43 10.47 -9.90
CA VAL A 303 -10.37 10.61 -11.03
C VAL A 303 -10.59 12.07 -11.43
N GLY A 304 -10.30 13.04 -10.55
CA GLY A 304 -10.67 14.43 -10.73
C GLY A 304 -9.65 15.36 -11.41
N LYS A 305 -8.44 14.91 -11.71
CA LYS A 305 -7.36 15.79 -12.26
C LYS A 305 -6.90 15.49 -13.68
N ASP A 306 -7.28 14.36 -14.27
CA ASP A 306 -6.91 14.02 -15.65
C ASP A 306 -7.98 14.42 -16.69
N GLY A 307 -8.99 15.17 -16.28
CA GLY A 307 -10.04 15.73 -17.14
C GLY A 307 -9.80 17.21 -17.43
N GLY A 308 -8.71 17.57 -18.06
CA GLY A 308 -8.51 18.85 -18.72
C GLY A 308 -8.64 18.69 -20.24
N PRO A 309 -9.16 19.71 -20.96
CA PRO A 309 -9.60 19.63 -22.34
C PRO A 309 -8.50 19.32 -23.34
#